data_f19ff370a8643a07325e0d26053ab487
#
_entry.id   f19ff370a8643a07325e0d26053ab487
#
_cell.length_a   1.000
_cell.length_b   1.000
_cell.length_c   1.000
_cell.angle_alpha   90.00
_cell.angle_beta   90.00
_cell.angle_gamma   90.00
#
_symmetry.space_group_name_H-M   'P 1'
#
loop_
_entity.id
_entity.type
_entity.pdbx_description
1 polymer ?
#
loop_
_entity_poly.entity_id
_entity_poly.type
_entity_poly.pdbx_seq_one_letter_code
_entity_poly.pdbx_strand_id
1 'polypeptide(L)'
;LKNSNRFGIVKHTVCTDPELSIQAKGLYSILCCYANKNRICWPSISTLADDCGSSQTSVKRWIKELKLHKYIKRVGHKLTIL
;
A
#
# COMPACT_ATOMS: atom_id res chain seq x y z
N LEU A 1 -6.82 -20.06 9.72
CA LEU A 1 -5.77 -19.09 9.96
C LEU A 1 -5.07 -18.67 8.69
N LYS A 2 -4.70 -17.44 8.66
CA LYS A 2 -3.89 -16.96 7.56
C LYS A 2 -2.48 -17.52 7.66
N ASN A 3 -1.83 -17.61 6.51
CA ASN A 3 -0.48 -18.11 6.46
C ASN A 3 0.47 -17.14 7.18
N SER A 4 1.02 -17.56 8.30
CA SER A 4 1.90 -16.74 9.11
C SER A 4 3.33 -16.65 8.56
N ASN A 5 3.65 -17.39 7.48
CA ASN A 5 4.98 -17.36 6.89
C ASN A 5 5.19 -16.21 5.91
N ARG A 6 4.13 -15.44 5.64
CA ARG A 6 4.22 -14.31 4.73
C ARG A 6 4.37 -13.02 5.50
N PHE A 7 5.31 -12.18 5.07
CA PHE A 7 5.50 -10.87 5.64
C PHE A 7 6.04 -9.92 4.58
N GLY A 8 5.77 -8.65 4.78
CA GLY A 8 6.24 -7.60 3.89
C GLY A 8 7.36 -6.81 4.55
N ILE A 9 8.08 -6.05 3.74
CA ILE A 9 9.13 -5.16 4.20
C ILE A 9 8.66 -3.73 3.97
N VAL A 10 8.59 -2.95 5.05
CA VAL A 10 8.14 -1.56 5.00
C VAL A 10 9.34 -0.64 5.24
N LYS A 11 9.54 0.32 4.33
CA LYS A 11 10.65 1.26 4.47
C LYS A 11 10.47 2.14 5.69
N HIS A 12 11.53 2.31 6.44
CA HIS A 12 11.55 3.18 7.62
C HIS A 12 11.16 4.62 7.26
N THR A 13 11.61 5.12 6.12
CA THR A 13 11.31 6.49 5.70
C THR A 13 9.82 6.74 5.50
N VAL A 14 9.06 5.73 5.07
CA VAL A 14 7.61 5.85 4.93
C VAL A 14 6.95 5.87 6.31
N CYS A 15 7.37 4.95 7.18
CA CYS A 15 6.80 4.84 8.52
C CYS A 15 6.98 6.11 9.33
N THR A 16 8.07 6.82 9.13
CA THR A 16 8.43 7.98 9.93
C THR A 16 8.20 9.31 9.23
N ASP A 17 7.56 9.31 8.06
CA ASP A 17 7.27 10.55 7.34
C ASP A 17 6.09 11.28 8.00
N PRO A 18 6.31 12.43 8.63
CA PRO A 18 5.24 13.15 9.33
C PRO A 18 4.22 13.76 8.38
N GLU A 19 4.51 13.85 7.09
CA GLU A 19 3.58 14.42 6.13
C GLU A 19 2.60 13.40 5.56
N LEU A 20 2.84 12.10 5.81
CA LEU A 20 1.89 11.06 5.41
C LEU A 20 0.88 10.82 6.52
N SER A 21 -0.38 10.64 6.12
CA SER A 21 -1.42 10.22 7.07
C SER A 21 -1.10 8.81 7.57
N ILE A 22 -1.60 8.50 8.77
CA ILE A 22 -1.42 7.15 9.33
C ILE A 22 -2.13 6.11 8.47
N GLN A 23 -3.23 6.50 7.83
CA GLN A 23 -3.97 5.61 6.94
C GLN A 23 -3.15 5.28 5.69
N ALA A 24 -2.48 6.27 5.12
CA ALA A 24 -1.63 6.03 3.96
C ALA A 24 -0.45 5.12 4.32
N LYS A 25 0.12 5.29 5.51
CA LYS A 25 1.17 4.40 6.00
C LYS A 25 0.66 2.97 6.16
N GLY A 26 -0.55 2.82 6.67
CA GLY A 26 -1.19 1.51 6.81
C GLY A 26 -1.42 0.86 5.45
N LEU A 27 -1.92 1.62 4.48
CA LEU A 27 -2.12 1.09 3.13
C LEU A 27 -0.78 0.68 2.51
N TYR A 28 0.26 1.50 2.68
CA TYR A 28 1.59 1.16 2.18
C TYR A 28 2.05 -0.19 2.74
N SER A 29 1.83 -0.43 4.02
CA SER A 29 2.19 -1.69 4.66
C SER A 29 1.45 -2.87 4.04
N ILE A 30 0.16 -2.69 3.75
CA ILE A 30 -0.64 -3.71 3.09
C ILE A 30 -0.11 -4.00 1.69
N LEU A 31 0.23 -2.95 0.94
CA LEU A 31 0.81 -3.12 -0.39
C LEU A 31 2.12 -3.90 -0.32
N CYS A 32 2.95 -3.64 0.69
CA CYS A 32 4.19 -4.37 0.88
C CYS A 32 3.94 -5.87 1.11
N CYS A 33 2.83 -6.21 1.77
CA CYS A 33 2.47 -7.62 1.97
C CYS A 33 2.09 -8.31 0.67
N TYR A 34 1.52 -7.57 -0.28
CA TYR A 34 1.14 -8.13 -1.59
C TYR A 34 2.29 -8.12 -2.59
N ALA A 35 3.30 -7.30 -2.35
CA ALA A 35 4.37 -7.12 -3.32
C ALA A 35 5.25 -8.37 -3.46
N ASN A 36 5.64 -8.66 -4.70
CA ASN A 36 6.59 -9.73 -4.97
C ASN A 36 8.03 -9.23 -4.72
N LYS A 37 9.02 -10.06 -5.04
CA LYS A 37 10.43 -9.72 -4.83
C LYS A 37 10.87 -8.50 -5.63
N ASN A 38 10.14 -8.16 -6.69
CA ASN A 38 10.43 -6.99 -7.51
C ASN A 38 9.66 -5.75 -7.03
N ARG A 39 9.01 -5.83 -5.88
CA ARG A 39 8.25 -4.73 -5.27
C ARG A 39 7.05 -4.32 -6.13
N ILE A 40 6.42 -5.28 -6.77
CA ILE A 40 5.26 -5.05 -7.64
C ILE A 40 4.07 -5.87 -7.15
N CYS A 41 2.88 -5.28 -7.17
CA CYS A 41 1.65 -5.96 -6.80
C CYS A 41 0.48 -5.49 -7.66
N TRP A 42 -0.58 -6.28 -7.68
CA TRP A 42 -1.78 -6.02 -8.49
C TRP A 42 -3.09 -6.18 -7.70
N PRO A 43 -3.18 -5.77 -6.44
CA PRO A 43 -4.45 -5.94 -5.71
C PRO A 43 -5.52 -5.00 -6.26
N SER A 44 -6.76 -5.45 -6.26
CA SER A 44 -7.88 -4.60 -6.65
C SER A 44 -8.17 -3.58 -5.55
N ILE A 45 -8.81 -2.47 -5.92
CA ILE A 45 -9.24 -1.47 -4.94
C ILE A 45 -10.22 -2.10 -3.94
N SER A 46 -11.09 -2.99 -4.42
CA SER A 46 -12.04 -3.69 -3.55
C SER A 46 -11.32 -4.52 -2.48
N THR A 47 -10.29 -5.27 -2.90
CA THR A 47 -9.49 -6.07 -1.97
C THR A 47 -8.78 -5.19 -0.94
N LEU A 48 -8.19 -4.09 -1.39
CA LEU A 48 -7.52 -3.16 -0.49
C LEU A 48 -8.49 -2.52 0.49
N ALA A 49 -9.68 -2.17 0.04
CA ALA A 49 -10.71 -1.60 0.91
C ALA A 49 -11.11 -2.58 1.99
N ASP A 50 -11.27 -3.86 1.63
CA ASP A 50 -11.60 -4.90 2.61
C ASP A 50 -10.47 -5.06 3.63
N ASP A 51 -9.23 -5.11 3.16
CA ASP A 51 -8.08 -5.27 4.06
C ASP A 51 -7.91 -4.07 4.99
N CYS A 52 -8.21 -2.87 4.49
CA CYS A 52 -8.11 -1.64 5.29
C CYS A 52 -9.32 -1.45 6.23
N GLY A 53 -10.39 -2.19 6.00
CA GLY A 53 -11.64 -1.96 6.72
C GLY A 53 -12.22 -0.59 6.40
N SER A 54 -12.08 -0.14 5.15
CA SER A 54 -12.46 1.21 4.73
C SER A 54 -13.16 1.18 3.37
N SER A 55 -13.68 2.33 2.96
CA SER A 55 -14.34 2.45 1.67
C SER A 55 -13.32 2.51 0.54
N GLN A 56 -13.77 2.16 -0.66
CA GLN A 56 -12.92 2.26 -1.85
C GLN A 56 -12.49 3.70 -2.12
N THR A 57 -13.37 4.65 -1.84
CA THR A 57 -13.06 6.07 -1.99
C THR A 57 -11.88 6.48 -1.12
N SER A 58 -11.88 6.03 0.14
CA SER A 58 -10.78 6.31 1.05
C SER A 58 -9.47 5.70 0.56
N VAL A 59 -9.52 4.45 0.10
CA VAL A 59 -8.34 3.76 -0.42
C VAL A 59 -7.76 4.51 -1.61
N LYS A 60 -8.61 4.94 -2.53
CA LYS A 60 -8.15 5.71 -3.70
C LYS A 60 -7.46 7.00 -3.27
N ARG A 61 -7.97 7.66 -2.24
CA ARG A 61 -7.36 8.88 -1.70
C ARG A 61 -5.98 8.61 -1.12
N TRP A 62 -5.83 7.51 -0.38
CA TRP A 62 -4.53 7.15 0.21
C TRP A 62 -3.52 6.71 -0.84
N ILE A 63 -3.97 6.03 -1.89
CA ILE A 63 -3.10 5.70 -3.03
C ILE A 63 -2.59 6.99 -3.68
N LYS A 64 -3.46 7.97 -3.86
CA LYS A 64 -3.08 9.26 -4.43
C LYS A 64 -2.04 9.95 -3.55
N GLU A 65 -2.23 9.88 -2.24
CA GLU A 65 -1.29 10.47 -1.27
C GLU A 65 0.09 9.82 -1.40
N LEU A 66 0.15 8.50 -1.45
CA LEU A 66 1.41 7.77 -1.60
C LEU A 66 2.09 8.07 -2.93
N LYS A 67 1.32 8.21 -4.01
CA LYS A 67 1.84 8.58 -5.31
C LYS A 67 2.42 9.99 -5.29
N LEU A 68 1.73 10.91 -4.65
CA LEU A 68 2.15 12.30 -4.56
C LEU A 68 3.49 12.42 -3.85
N HIS A 69 3.70 11.63 -2.81
CA HIS A 69 4.96 11.61 -2.06
C HIS A 69 6.01 10.68 -2.69
N LYS A 70 5.70 10.12 -3.86
CA LYS A 70 6.63 9.30 -4.65
C LYS A 70 7.07 8.01 -3.95
N TYR A 71 6.20 7.45 -3.13
CA TYR A 71 6.47 6.17 -2.48
C TYR A 71 5.97 4.99 -3.30
N ILE A 72 5.00 5.22 -4.18
CA ILE A 72 4.51 4.19 -5.09
C ILE A 72 4.30 4.79 -6.48
N LYS A 73 4.27 3.92 -7.47
CA LYS A 73 3.96 4.27 -8.86
C LYS A 73 2.86 3.34 -9.33
N ARG A 74 1.87 3.87 -10.04
CA ARG A 74 0.76 3.08 -10.56
C ARG A 74 0.67 3.24 -12.07
N VAL A 75 0.60 2.10 -12.77
CA VAL A 75 0.36 2.05 -14.21
C VAL A 75 -0.74 1.03 -14.44
N GLY A 76 -1.93 1.48 -14.80
CA GLY A 76 -3.10 0.62 -14.88
C GLY A 76 -3.40 0.01 -13.52
N HIS A 77 -3.39 -1.32 -13.42
CA HIS A 77 -3.61 -2.03 -12.16
C HIS A 77 -2.30 -2.40 -11.46
N LYS A 78 -1.17 -2.10 -12.09
CA LYS A 78 0.13 -2.46 -11.53
C LYS A 78 0.61 -1.38 -10.57
N LEU A 79 0.92 -1.77 -9.34
CA LEU A 79 1.49 -0.88 -8.32
C LEU A 79 2.94 -1.30 -8.07
N THR A 80 3.84 -0.35 -8.21
CA THR A 80 5.26 -0.57 -7.92
C THR A 80 5.63 0.22 -6.68
N ILE A 81 6.24 -0.45 -5.71
CA ILE A 81 6.70 0.19 -4.47
C ILE A 81 8.12 0.70 -4.72
N LEU A 82 8.27 2.01 -4.65
CA LEU A 82 9.53 2.67 -4.97
C LEU A 82 10.53 2.69 -3.81
#